data_152235e294b0d7d11c39d97b7692edf9
#
_entry.id   152235e294b0d7d11c39d97b7692edf9
#
_cell.length_a   1.000
_cell.length_b   1.000
_cell.length_c   1.000
_cell.angle_alpha   90.00
_cell.angle_beta   90.00
_cell.angle_gamma   90.00
#
_symmetry.space_group_name_H-M   'P 1'
#
loop_
_entity.id
_entity.type
_entity.pdbx_description
1 polymer ?
#
loop_
_entity_poly.entity_id
_entity_poly.type
_entity_poly.pdbx_seq_one_letter_code
_entity_poly.pdbx_strand_id
1 'polypeptide(L)'
;GNVEGMYIAIWNKDANKITAESYNVFNDDLKENARSENTTAKTAFNDYFIRQVLPKKDGGFLVVSELYFTSSRGSNWNRYDYLYSPYGFSPYSSYYNSYWSPYGYGSPWNRWNSYGSSTRYYSENIAVFSFEPDASIQWSNVLHKSQFDDNSDNSLSYMIYNTGGGIKF
;
A
#
# COMPACT_ATOMS: atom_id res chain seq x y z
N GLY A 1 -11.40 -10.58 1.36
CA GLY A 1 -10.49 -11.74 1.33
C GLY A 1 -9.12 -11.34 1.84
N ASN A 2 -8.33 -12.34 2.21
CA ASN A 2 -6.95 -12.12 2.68
C ASN A 2 -5.99 -12.34 1.51
N VAL A 3 -4.89 -11.60 1.49
CA VAL A 3 -3.78 -11.85 0.55
C VAL A 3 -2.97 -13.03 1.07
N GLU A 4 -3.02 -14.15 0.33
CA GLU A 4 -2.36 -15.40 0.71
C GLU A 4 -1.06 -15.66 -0.05
N GLY A 5 -0.84 -14.92 -1.14
CA GLY A 5 0.33 -15.10 -1.98
C GLY A 5 0.39 -14.09 -3.13
N MET A 6 1.34 -14.29 -4.02
CA MET A 6 1.59 -13.45 -5.18
C MET A 6 1.57 -14.30 -6.45
N TYR A 7 0.74 -13.93 -7.41
CA TYR A 7 0.76 -14.47 -8.76
C TYR A 7 1.68 -13.62 -9.62
N ILE A 8 2.59 -14.27 -10.33
CA ILE A 8 3.55 -13.67 -11.25
C ILE A 8 3.37 -14.30 -12.62
N ALA A 9 3.29 -13.48 -13.65
CA ALA A 9 3.32 -13.91 -15.04
C ALA A 9 4.35 -13.05 -15.81
N ILE A 10 5.26 -13.72 -16.51
CA ILE A 10 6.31 -13.07 -17.31
C ILE A 10 5.90 -13.13 -18.76
N TRP A 11 5.66 -11.97 -19.35
CA TRP A 11 5.29 -11.80 -20.75
C TRP A 11 6.52 -11.50 -21.60
N ASN A 12 6.76 -12.33 -22.61
CA ASN A 12 7.78 -12.07 -23.62
C ASN A 12 7.13 -11.32 -24.81
N LYS A 13 7.58 -10.07 -25.00
CA LYS A 13 7.05 -9.19 -26.05
C LYS A 13 7.35 -9.71 -27.47
N ASP A 14 8.55 -10.25 -27.69
CA ASP A 14 8.97 -10.70 -29.03
C ASP A 14 8.25 -11.99 -29.42
N ALA A 15 8.09 -12.91 -28.47
CA ALA A 15 7.34 -14.15 -28.66
C ALA A 15 5.81 -13.97 -28.54
N ASN A 16 5.36 -12.81 -28.09
CA ASN A 16 3.95 -12.46 -27.83
C ASN A 16 3.20 -13.51 -26.98
N LYS A 17 3.86 -14.04 -25.94
CA LYS A 17 3.31 -15.07 -25.07
C LYS A 17 3.85 -14.98 -23.63
N ILE A 18 3.13 -15.58 -22.69
CA ILE A 18 3.62 -15.82 -21.35
C ILE A 18 4.71 -16.91 -21.43
N THR A 19 5.88 -16.61 -20.88
CA THR A 19 7.05 -17.53 -20.86
C THR A 19 7.21 -18.21 -19.52
N ALA A 20 6.75 -17.60 -18.44
CA ALA A 20 6.72 -18.20 -17.12
C ALA A 20 5.54 -17.65 -16.31
N GLU A 21 4.95 -18.50 -15.48
CA GLU A 21 3.92 -18.09 -14.54
C GLU A 21 4.03 -18.95 -13.26
N SER A 22 3.78 -18.32 -12.12
CA SER A 22 3.83 -19.00 -10.83
C SER A 22 2.88 -18.33 -9.83
N TYR A 23 2.25 -19.13 -8.99
CA TYR A 23 1.54 -18.66 -7.81
C TYR A 23 2.34 -19.02 -6.56
N ASN A 24 2.86 -18.00 -5.90
CA ASN A 24 3.73 -18.14 -4.75
C ASN A 24 2.95 -17.86 -3.47
N VAL A 25 2.66 -18.89 -2.69
CA VAL A 25 1.97 -18.78 -1.39
C VAL A 25 2.94 -18.28 -0.34
N PHE A 26 2.51 -17.31 0.46
CA PHE A 26 3.30 -16.80 1.58
C PHE A 26 3.24 -17.76 2.75
N ASN A 27 4.40 -18.13 3.29
CA ASN A 27 4.50 -18.93 4.49
C ASN A 27 4.09 -18.14 5.75
N ASP A 28 3.80 -18.85 6.84
CA ASP A 28 3.31 -18.23 8.07
C ASP A 28 4.36 -17.35 8.75
N ASP A 29 5.64 -17.75 8.71
CA ASP A 29 6.76 -16.95 9.25
C ASP A 29 6.85 -15.58 8.55
N LEU A 30 6.72 -15.56 7.22
CA LEU A 30 6.70 -14.32 6.46
C LEU A 30 5.48 -13.47 6.80
N LYS A 31 4.31 -14.09 6.93
CA LYS A 31 3.07 -13.40 7.33
C LYS A 31 3.18 -12.80 8.72
N GLU A 32 3.83 -13.49 9.67
CA GLU A 32 4.05 -13.00 11.01
C GLU A 32 5.02 -11.81 11.01
N ASN A 33 6.16 -11.93 10.32
CA ASN A 33 7.13 -10.84 10.18
C ASN A 33 6.58 -9.62 9.45
N ALA A 34 5.65 -9.81 8.53
CA ALA A 34 5.05 -8.71 7.77
C ALA A 34 4.02 -7.89 8.57
N ARG A 35 3.57 -8.38 9.74
CA ARG A 35 2.63 -7.64 10.58
C ARG A 35 3.31 -6.46 11.24
N SER A 36 2.59 -5.36 11.33
CA SER A 36 3.02 -4.18 12.07
C SER A 36 2.29 -4.11 13.41
N GLU A 37 2.96 -3.56 14.41
CA GLU A 37 2.38 -3.30 15.74
C GLU A 37 1.28 -2.24 15.71
N ASN A 38 1.34 -1.31 14.75
CA ASN A 38 0.40 -0.20 14.63
C ASN A 38 -0.87 -0.54 13.85
N THR A 39 -0.93 -1.71 13.23
CA THR A 39 -2.12 -2.13 12.47
C THR A 39 -2.99 -3.08 13.28
N THR A 40 -4.28 -2.78 13.34
CA THR A 40 -5.30 -3.67 13.88
C THR A 40 -5.70 -4.77 12.90
N ALA A 41 -5.12 -4.77 11.69
CA ALA A 41 -5.45 -5.75 10.67
C ALA A 41 -4.95 -7.14 11.04
N LYS A 42 -5.86 -8.09 11.04
CA LYS A 42 -5.57 -9.50 11.28
C LYS A 42 -4.81 -10.16 10.12
N THR A 43 -4.65 -9.46 8.99
CA THR A 43 -4.14 -9.97 7.73
C THR A 43 -2.83 -9.28 7.36
N ALA A 44 -1.78 -10.08 7.12
CA ALA A 44 -0.41 -9.60 7.02
C ALA A 44 -0.14 -8.71 5.79
N PHE A 45 -0.72 -9.02 4.61
CA PHE A 45 -0.34 -8.38 3.35
C PHE A 45 -1.43 -7.54 2.68
N ASN A 46 -2.57 -7.31 3.31
CA ASN A 46 -3.69 -6.62 2.67
C ASN A 46 -3.43 -5.15 2.35
N ASP A 47 -2.49 -4.52 3.04
CA ASP A 47 -2.16 -3.11 2.86
C ASP A 47 -0.72 -2.91 2.35
N TYR A 48 -0.15 -3.94 1.77
CA TYR A 48 1.14 -3.86 1.09
C TYR A 48 0.93 -3.44 -0.36
N PHE A 49 1.67 -2.43 -0.77
CA PHE A 49 1.67 -1.91 -2.14
C PHE A 49 3.02 -2.17 -2.80
N ILE A 50 3.01 -2.72 -3.99
CA ILE A 50 4.22 -2.88 -4.79
C ILE A 50 4.71 -1.49 -5.17
N ARG A 51 5.93 -1.16 -4.73
CA ARG A 51 6.57 0.13 -5.00
C ARG A 51 7.53 0.05 -6.17
N GLN A 52 8.29 -1.04 -6.25
CA GLN A 52 9.28 -1.22 -7.31
C GLN A 52 9.44 -2.69 -7.71
N VAL A 53 9.80 -2.88 -8.98
CA VAL A 53 10.27 -4.15 -9.51
C VAL A 53 11.66 -3.89 -10.12
N LEU A 54 12.67 -4.59 -9.64
CA LEU A 54 14.07 -4.40 -10.01
C LEU A 54 14.59 -5.65 -10.71
N PRO A 55 15.04 -5.56 -11.98
CA PRO A 55 15.62 -6.71 -12.66
C PRO A 55 16.99 -7.10 -12.07
N LYS A 56 17.27 -8.39 -11.99
CA LYS A 56 18.55 -8.96 -11.63
C LYS A 56 19.37 -9.31 -12.88
N LYS A 57 20.69 -9.44 -12.72
CA LYS A 57 21.60 -9.81 -13.82
C LYS A 57 21.41 -11.24 -14.30
N ASP A 58 20.91 -12.13 -13.45
CA ASP A 58 20.64 -13.54 -13.74
C ASP A 58 19.31 -13.78 -14.49
N GLY A 59 18.58 -12.69 -14.81
CA GLY A 59 17.28 -12.75 -15.48
C GLY A 59 16.09 -12.84 -14.51
N GLY A 60 16.35 -13.02 -13.23
CA GLY A 60 15.32 -12.89 -12.19
C GLY A 60 14.99 -11.42 -11.88
N PHE A 61 14.21 -11.19 -10.85
CA PHE A 61 13.83 -9.84 -10.43
C PHE A 61 13.52 -9.77 -8.94
N LEU A 62 13.53 -8.56 -8.40
CA LEU A 62 13.09 -8.26 -7.04
C LEU A 62 11.79 -7.48 -7.08
N VAL A 63 10.85 -7.85 -6.22
CA VAL A 63 9.65 -7.06 -5.95
C VAL A 63 9.79 -6.46 -4.57
N VAL A 64 9.69 -5.14 -4.49
CA VAL A 64 9.70 -4.39 -3.25
C VAL A 64 8.31 -3.84 -2.99
N SER A 65 7.75 -4.19 -1.87
CA SER A 65 6.44 -3.72 -1.42
C SER A 65 6.53 -3.10 -0.03
N GLU A 66 5.66 -2.15 0.23
CA GLU A 66 5.64 -1.38 1.46
C GLU A 66 4.24 -1.42 2.07
N LEU A 67 4.19 -1.61 3.39
CA LEU A 67 2.97 -1.47 4.16
C LEU A 67 2.62 0.01 4.30
N TYR A 68 1.48 0.40 3.74
CA TYR A 68 1.00 1.77 3.79
C TYR A 68 -0.49 1.81 4.11
N PHE A 69 -0.86 2.63 5.07
CA PHE A 69 -2.27 2.83 5.44
C PHE A 69 -2.49 4.20 6.08
N THR A 70 -3.75 4.60 6.17
CA THR A 70 -4.15 5.86 6.80
C THR A 70 -5.10 5.61 7.95
N SER A 71 -5.04 6.50 8.95
CA SER A 71 -5.99 6.53 10.06
C SER A 71 -6.51 7.96 10.22
N SER A 72 -7.83 8.13 10.20
CA SER A 72 -8.44 9.45 10.48
C SER A 72 -9.08 9.47 11.86
N ARG A 73 -8.74 10.49 12.66
CA ARG A 73 -9.43 10.78 13.91
C ARG A 73 -10.71 11.57 13.60
N GLY A 74 -11.86 10.99 13.86
CA GLY A 74 -13.14 11.72 13.88
C GLY A 74 -14.12 11.42 12.75
N SER A 75 -13.83 10.52 11.83
CA SER A 75 -14.80 10.04 10.83
C SER A 75 -14.77 8.52 10.74
N ASN A 76 -15.95 7.89 10.62
CA ASN A 76 -16.10 6.46 10.33
C ASN A 76 -15.65 6.12 8.89
N TRP A 77 -14.47 6.57 8.51
CA TRP A 77 -13.92 6.24 7.20
C TRP A 77 -13.42 4.81 7.21
N ASN A 78 -14.01 4.03 6.35
CA ASN A 78 -13.63 2.65 6.17
C ASN A 78 -12.27 2.63 5.43
N ARG A 79 -11.29 1.91 5.97
CA ARG A 79 -9.94 1.72 5.41
C ARG A 79 -9.93 1.32 3.93
N TYR A 80 -11.03 0.77 3.45
CA TYR A 80 -11.21 0.34 2.05
C TYR A 80 -11.63 1.47 1.10
N ASP A 81 -12.07 2.62 1.59
CA ASP A 81 -12.51 3.72 0.73
C ASP A 81 -11.37 4.31 -0.10
N TYR A 82 -10.14 4.26 0.42
CA TYR A 82 -8.95 4.66 -0.32
C TYR A 82 -8.62 3.71 -1.51
N LEU A 83 -8.85 2.42 -1.36
CA LEU A 83 -8.57 1.42 -2.39
C LEU A 83 -9.61 1.44 -3.53
N TYR A 84 -10.83 1.83 -3.23
CA TYR A 84 -11.94 1.82 -4.20
C TYR A 84 -12.27 3.20 -4.78
N SER A 85 -11.70 4.26 -4.26
CA SER A 85 -11.89 5.61 -4.76
C SER A 85 -10.54 6.32 -4.98
N PRO A 86 -9.83 6.02 -6.08
CA PRO A 86 -8.65 6.79 -6.48
C PRO A 86 -8.99 8.27 -6.76
N TYR A 87 -10.28 8.60 -6.78
CA TYR A 87 -10.84 9.94 -6.87
C TYR A 87 -11.72 10.27 -5.66
N GLY A 88 -11.39 9.80 -4.48
CA GLY A 88 -12.18 9.95 -3.25
C GLY A 88 -12.45 11.37 -2.77
N PHE A 89 -11.99 12.36 -3.49
CA PHE A 89 -12.50 13.73 -3.50
C PHE A 89 -13.14 13.99 -4.86
N SER A 90 -14.39 13.58 -5.05
CA SER A 90 -15.20 14.20 -6.07
C SER A 90 -15.52 15.62 -5.58
N PRO A 91 -15.02 16.68 -6.24
CA PRO A 91 -15.45 18.05 -5.97
C PRO A 91 -16.98 18.23 -6.13
N TYR A 92 -17.59 17.27 -6.82
CA TYR A 92 -19.05 17.23 -7.06
C TYR A 92 -19.88 16.87 -5.83
N SER A 93 -19.37 16.06 -4.90
CA SER A 93 -20.17 15.70 -3.72
C SER A 93 -20.35 16.88 -2.76
N SER A 94 -19.37 17.77 -2.70
CA SER A 94 -19.45 19.01 -1.92
C SER A 94 -20.41 20.03 -2.55
N TYR A 95 -20.50 20.05 -3.89
CA TYR A 95 -21.39 20.97 -4.61
C TYR A 95 -22.87 20.56 -4.50
N TYR A 96 -23.18 19.28 -4.55
CA TYR A 96 -24.57 18.80 -4.47
C TYR A 96 -25.17 18.99 -3.09
N ASN A 97 -24.39 18.90 -2.02
CA ASN A 97 -24.90 19.04 -0.66
C ASN A 97 -25.18 20.52 -0.27
N SER A 98 -24.58 21.49 -0.98
CA SER A 98 -24.76 22.92 -0.73
C SER A 98 -26.01 23.49 -1.42
N TYR A 99 -26.44 22.90 -2.56
CA TYR A 99 -27.53 23.48 -3.37
C TYR A 99 -28.93 23.01 -3.01
N TRP A 100 -29.07 21.91 -2.28
CA TRP A 100 -30.38 21.33 -1.96
C TRP A 100 -30.76 21.39 -0.48
N SER A 101 -30.10 22.20 0.33
CA SER A 101 -30.57 22.50 1.68
C SER A 101 -31.48 23.74 1.62
N PRO A 102 -32.81 23.60 1.73
CA PRO A 102 -33.73 24.76 1.69
C PRO A 102 -33.63 25.65 2.94
N TYR A 103 -32.79 25.29 3.89
CA TYR A 103 -32.49 26.04 5.09
C TYR A 103 -31.01 26.43 5.14
N GLY A 104 -30.59 27.27 4.20
CA GLY A 104 -29.21 27.78 4.08
C GLY A 104 -28.79 28.79 5.18
N TYR A 105 -29.40 28.72 6.33
CA TYR A 105 -28.88 29.41 7.53
C TYR A 105 -27.98 28.41 8.26
N GLY A 106 -26.68 28.65 8.18
CA GLY A 106 -25.66 27.89 8.86
C GLY A 106 -26.04 27.69 10.32
N SER A 107 -26.43 26.45 10.63
CA SER A 107 -26.68 26.03 12.01
C SER A 107 -25.43 26.32 12.82
N PRO A 108 -25.49 27.05 13.95
CA PRO A 108 -24.34 27.26 14.82
C PRO A 108 -23.70 25.94 15.29
N TRP A 109 -24.46 24.85 15.23
CA TRP A 109 -24.02 23.50 15.59
C TRP A 109 -23.04 22.88 14.58
N ASN A 110 -23.02 23.32 13.32
CA ASN A 110 -22.03 22.86 12.33
C ASN A 110 -20.64 23.48 12.53
N ARG A 111 -20.53 24.56 13.31
CA ARG A 111 -19.23 25.18 13.62
C ARG A 111 -18.39 24.36 14.61
N TRP A 112 -19.02 23.46 15.35
CA TRP A 112 -18.34 22.60 16.32
C TRP A 112 -17.84 21.28 15.70
N ASN A 113 -18.34 20.92 14.52
CA ASN A 113 -17.89 19.72 13.78
C ASN A 113 -16.74 19.99 12.81
N SER A 114 -16.29 21.24 12.70
CA SER A 114 -15.10 21.62 11.92
C SER A 114 -13.81 21.54 12.75
N TYR A 115 -13.75 20.71 13.77
CA TYR A 115 -12.48 20.23 14.28
C TYR A 115 -11.91 19.31 13.21
N GLY A 116 -10.90 19.83 12.51
CA GLY A 116 -10.28 19.19 11.37
C GLY A 116 -10.02 17.72 11.65
N SER A 117 -10.59 16.85 10.83
CA SER A 117 -10.21 15.47 10.80
C SER A 117 -8.75 15.41 10.37
N SER A 118 -7.83 15.27 11.31
CA SER A 118 -6.44 15.04 10.95
C SER A 118 -6.32 13.60 10.47
N THR A 119 -5.88 13.43 9.24
CA THR A 119 -5.53 12.13 8.70
C THR A 119 -4.07 11.87 9.01
N ARG A 120 -3.80 10.74 9.66
CA ARG A 120 -2.44 10.25 9.87
C ARG A 120 -2.13 9.19 8.84
N TYR A 121 -1.00 9.37 8.20
CA TYR A 121 -0.43 8.47 7.19
C TYR A 121 0.64 7.62 7.85
N TYR A 122 0.65 6.34 7.57
CA TYR A 122 1.65 5.39 8.06
C TYR A 122 2.35 4.74 6.88
N SER A 123 3.68 4.71 6.95
CA SER A 123 4.54 3.99 6.03
C SER A 123 5.44 3.09 6.88
N GLU A 124 5.19 1.80 6.82
CA GLU A 124 5.78 0.85 7.76
C GLU A 124 6.60 -0.21 7.02
N ASN A 125 6.62 -1.42 7.49
CA ASN A 125 7.45 -2.51 7.03
C ASN A 125 7.59 -2.59 5.50
N ILE A 126 8.79 -2.93 5.03
CA ILE A 126 9.11 -3.18 3.62
C ILE A 126 9.30 -4.68 3.43
N ALA A 127 8.51 -5.31 2.57
CA ALA A 127 8.71 -6.69 2.17
C ALA A 127 9.42 -6.77 0.81
N VAL A 128 10.46 -7.56 0.76
CA VAL A 128 11.28 -7.79 -0.43
C VAL A 128 11.19 -9.24 -0.82
N PHE A 129 10.85 -9.48 -2.08
CA PHE A 129 10.76 -10.82 -2.66
C PHE A 129 11.76 -10.93 -3.81
N SER A 130 12.60 -11.93 -3.80
CA SER A 130 13.46 -12.28 -4.92
C SER A 130 12.85 -13.42 -5.71
N PHE A 131 12.77 -13.23 -7.01
CA PHE A 131 12.24 -14.21 -7.94
C PHE A 131 13.34 -14.69 -8.88
N GLU A 132 13.27 -15.98 -9.21
CA GLU A 132 14.02 -16.60 -10.28
C GLU A 132 13.43 -16.23 -11.66
N PRO A 133 14.14 -16.50 -12.78
CA PRO A 133 13.61 -16.26 -14.12
C PRO A 133 12.34 -17.02 -14.47
N ASP A 134 12.03 -18.11 -13.74
CA ASP A 134 10.81 -18.90 -13.88
C ASP A 134 9.64 -18.40 -13.03
N ALA A 135 9.78 -17.23 -12.41
CA ALA A 135 8.81 -16.61 -11.51
C ALA A 135 8.60 -17.32 -10.15
N SER A 136 9.43 -18.29 -9.79
CA SER A 136 9.42 -18.88 -8.44
C SER A 136 10.12 -17.98 -7.42
N ILE A 137 9.66 -17.97 -6.16
CA ILE A 137 10.34 -17.26 -5.07
C ILE A 137 11.66 -17.95 -4.74
N GLN A 138 12.75 -17.18 -4.84
CA GLN A 138 14.07 -17.58 -4.38
C GLN A 138 14.24 -17.36 -2.87
N TRP A 139 13.89 -16.16 -2.42
CA TRP A 139 13.85 -15.78 -1.01
C TRP A 139 12.91 -14.59 -0.79
N SER A 140 12.53 -14.39 0.45
CA SER A 140 11.78 -13.23 0.89
C SER A 140 12.31 -12.73 2.22
N ASN A 141 12.20 -11.42 2.46
CA ASN A 141 12.59 -10.80 3.71
C ASN A 141 11.71 -9.60 4.02
N VAL A 142 11.59 -9.26 5.30
CA VAL A 142 10.86 -8.08 5.78
C VAL A 142 11.82 -7.19 6.55
N LEU A 143 11.88 -5.94 6.14
CA LEU A 143 12.60 -4.88 6.83
C LEU A 143 11.60 -4.09 7.68
N HIS A 144 11.83 -4.09 8.99
CA HIS A 144 10.99 -3.36 9.90
C HIS A 144 11.34 -1.87 9.88
N LYS A 145 10.35 -1.05 9.61
CA LYS A 145 10.40 0.39 9.80
C LYS A 145 9.04 0.87 10.30
N SER A 146 9.01 2.02 10.95
CA SER A 146 7.78 2.67 11.36
C SER A 146 7.93 4.17 11.17
N GLN A 147 7.16 4.71 10.26
CA GLN A 147 7.10 6.14 9.97
C GLN A 147 5.65 6.57 9.94
N PHE A 148 5.36 7.76 10.46
CA PHE A 148 4.05 8.38 10.30
C PHE A 148 4.19 9.90 10.16
N ASP A 149 3.20 10.49 9.50
CA ASP A 149 3.06 11.94 9.41
C ASP A 149 1.58 12.31 9.51
N ASP A 150 1.31 13.49 10.04
CA ASP A 150 -0.04 14.01 10.17
C ASP A 150 -0.31 14.97 9.00
N ASN A 151 -1.45 14.77 8.33
CA ASN A 151 -1.97 15.60 7.22
C ASN A 151 -1.24 15.49 5.86
N SER A 152 -0.09 14.80 5.76
CA SER A 152 0.65 14.64 4.51
C SER A 152 1.47 13.35 4.54
N ASP A 153 1.65 12.72 3.39
CA ASP A 153 2.55 11.58 3.19
C ASP A 153 3.86 11.95 2.49
N ASN A 154 4.07 13.23 2.22
CA ASN A 154 5.22 13.73 1.45
C ASN A 154 6.58 13.41 2.09
N SER A 155 6.61 13.25 3.43
CA SER A 155 7.83 12.95 4.19
C SER A 155 8.02 11.45 4.45
N LEU A 156 7.04 10.63 4.07
CA LEU A 156 7.06 9.19 4.29
C LEU A 156 7.66 8.49 3.08
N SER A 157 8.88 8.00 3.21
CA SER A 157 9.58 7.39 2.07
C SER A 157 10.78 6.56 2.52
N TYR A 158 11.29 5.81 1.59
CA TYR A 158 12.60 5.18 1.65
C TYR A 158 13.28 5.31 0.29
N MET A 159 14.58 5.11 0.26
CA MET A 159 15.36 5.14 -0.97
C MET A 159 16.09 3.81 -1.13
N ILE A 160 16.12 3.31 -2.36
CA ILE A 160 16.82 2.07 -2.69
C ILE A 160 18.15 2.42 -3.37
N TYR A 161 19.25 1.91 -2.81
CA TYR A 161 20.56 2.01 -3.39
C TYR A 161 21.05 0.63 -3.86
N ASN A 162 21.29 0.49 -5.14
CA ASN A 162 21.96 -0.68 -5.70
C ASN A 162 23.48 -0.46 -5.66
N THR A 163 24.18 -1.23 -4.84
CA THR A 163 25.64 -1.12 -4.67
C THR A 163 26.42 -2.10 -5.57
N GLY A 164 25.74 -2.76 -6.52
CA GLY A 164 26.36 -3.74 -7.43
C GLY A 164 26.56 -5.13 -6.83
N GLY A 165 26.59 -5.25 -5.52
CA GLY A 165 26.69 -6.52 -4.79
C GLY A 165 25.62 -6.68 -3.71
N GLY A 166 24.71 -5.72 -3.58
CA GLY A 166 23.63 -5.72 -2.62
C GLY A 166 22.70 -4.53 -2.78
N ILE A 167 21.56 -4.61 -2.10
CA ILE A 167 20.57 -3.54 -2.05
C ILE A 167 20.54 -2.99 -0.63
N LYS A 168 20.58 -1.66 -0.51
CA LYS A 168 20.41 -0.93 0.75
C LYS A 168 19.14 -0.09 0.68
N PHE A 169 18.45 0.01 1.81
CA PHE A 169 17.27 0.81 2.05
C PHE A 169 17.55 1.93 3.02
#